data_1b342ca819213e6fc005329582765cdd
#
_entry.id   1b342ca819213e6fc005329582765cdd
#
_cell.length_a   1.000
_cell.length_b   1.000
_cell.length_c   1.000
_cell.angle_alpha   90.00
_cell.angle_beta   90.00
_cell.angle_gamma   90.00
#
_symmetry.space_group_name_H-M   'P 1'
#
loop_
_entity.id
_entity.type
_entity.pdbx_description
1 polymer ?
#
loop_
_entity_poly.entity_id
_entity_poly.type
_entity_poly.pdbx_seq_one_letter_code
_entity_poly.pdbx_strand_id
1 'polypeptide(L)'
;MLNAFRPELSNGAMMDIGIYTVYPMVVLFGRPKKIDASGIVLSSGADGQGAVNFEYEGMNATVLYSKIANSSLPTEIQGEEGNITLDRINIIGEVKYTPRLAAASGRGPSAEAQDISVVTDKDEYYYEMAEFIDLVLSGKRQSGINSHEHSLITLEIIDEVRRQLGIRYPADRY
;
A
#
# COMPACT_ATOMS: atom_id res chain seq x y z
N MET A 1 -13.96 -23.42 4.16
CA MET A 1 -12.84 -22.52 3.84
C MET A 1 -13.39 -21.09 3.82
N LEU A 2 -12.70 -20.12 4.43
CA LEU A 2 -13.13 -18.72 4.41
C LEU A 2 -13.04 -18.18 2.97
N ASN A 3 -13.97 -17.31 2.57
CA ASN A 3 -14.02 -16.74 1.22
C ASN A 3 -12.70 -16.05 0.83
N ALA A 4 -12.02 -15.45 1.80
CA ALA A 4 -10.74 -14.75 1.63
C ALA A 4 -9.59 -15.61 1.03
N PHE A 5 -9.73 -16.93 1.00
CA PHE A 5 -8.72 -17.86 0.48
C PHE A 5 -9.26 -18.76 -0.64
N ARG A 6 -10.28 -18.29 -1.35
CA ARG A 6 -10.92 -19.00 -2.45
C ARG A 6 -10.51 -18.40 -3.81
N PRO A 7 -9.57 -19.02 -4.53
CA PRO A 7 -9.12 -18.53 -5.84
C PRO A 7 -10.25 -18.42 -6.87
N GLU A 8 -11.27 -19.29 -6.76
CA GLU A 8 -12.44 -19.25 -7.63
C GLU A 8 -13.29 -17.97 -7.49
N LEU A 9 -13.10 -17.22 -6.39
CA LEU A 9 -13.69 -15.90 -6.17
C LEU A 9 -12.68 -14.77 -6.41
N SER A 10 -11.52 -15.07 -7.02
CA SER A 10 -10.40 -14.13 -7.22
C SER A 10 -9.88 -13.52 -5.92
N ASN A 11 -9.90 -14.29 -4.83
CA ASN A 11 -9.45 -13.88 -3.51
C ASN A 11 -8.06 -14.43 -3.17
N GLY A 12 -7.33 -13.66 -2.38
CA GLY A 12 -6.01 -13.94 -1.86
C GLY A 12 -5.54 -12.78 -0.99
N ALA A 13 -4.39 -12.89 -0.37
CA ALA A 13 -3.89 -11.85 0.52
C ALA A 13 -3.53 -10.56 -0.26
N MET A 14 -2.91 -10.67 -1.44
CA MET A 14 -2.56 -9.52 -2.28
C MET A 14 -3.80 -8.76 -2.73
N MET A 15 -4.80 -9.46 -3.26
CA MET A 15 -6.02 -8.85 -3.78
C MET A 15 -6.87 -8.14 -2.73
N ASP A 16 -6.89 -8.67 -1.49
CA ASP A 16 -7.79 -8.19 -0.45
C ASP A 16 -7.13 -7.17 0.50
N ILE A 17 -5.92 -7.44 0.95
CA ILE A 17 -5.20 -6.56 1.89
C ILE A 17 -3.92 -5.97 1.32
N GLY A 18 -3.24 -6.64 0.40
CA GLY A 18 -2.04 -6.15 -0.25
C GLY A 18 -2.30 -4.85 -1.03
N ILE A 19 -3.48 -4.68 -1.58
CA ILE A 19 -3.91 -3.46 -2.28
C ILE A 19 -3.75 -2.21 -1.40
N TYR A 20 -3.98 -2.30 -0.09
CA TYR A 20 -3.83 -1.17 0.84
C TYR A 20 -2.37 -0.74 1.03
N THR A 21 -1.41 -1.58 0.66
CA THR A 21 0.02 -1.23 0.66
C THR A 21 0.49 -0.76 -0.72
N VAL A 22 -0.07 -1.31 -1.80
CA VAL A 22 0.29 -0.96 -3.19
C VAL A 22 -0.30 0.37 -3.61
N TYR A 23 -1.58 0.61 -3.32
CA TYR A 23 -2.27 1.83 -3.75
C TYR A 23 -1.62 3.12 -3.24
N PRO A 24 -1.25 3.26 -1.94
CA PRO A 24 -0.52 4.43 -1.46
C PRO A 24 0.82 4.65 -2.17
N MET A 25 1.52 3.58 -2.54
CA MET A 25 2.76 3.67 -3.32
C MET A 25 2.51 4.28 -4.70
N VAL A 26 1.41 3.89 -5.35
CA VAL A 26 1.02 4.45 -6.65
C VAL A 26 0.65 5.93 -6.54
N VAL A 27 -0.11 6.30 -5.50
CA VAL A 27 -0.52 7.69 -5.27
C VAL A 27 0.67 8.59 -4.99
N LEU A 28 1.64 8.12 -4.20
CA LEU A 28 2.80 8.91 -3.77
C LEU A 28 3.92 8.94 -4.81
N PHE A 29 4.18 7.81 -5.50
CA PHE A 29 5.39 7.62 -6.31
C PHE A 29 5.11 7.17 -7.75
N GLY A 30 3.86 6.91 -8.08
CA GLY A 30 3.46 6.46 -9.42
C GLY A 30 3.87 5.01 -9.73
N ARG A 31 4.11 4.75 -11.00
CA ARG A 31 4.46 3.42 -11.51
C ARG A 31 5.92 3.09 -11.20
N PRO A 32 6.23 1.93 -10.58
CA PRO A 32 7.60 1.48 -10.39
C PRO A 32 8.23 1.05 -11.72
N LYS A 33 9.57 1.13 -11.81
CA LYS A 33 10.37 0.61 -12.94
C LYS A 33 10.46 -0.91 -12.94
N LYS A 34 10.51 -1.50 -11.74
CA LYS A 34 10.64 -2.94 -11.54
C LYS A 34 9.86 -3.39 -10.31
N ILE A 35 9.37 -4.61 -10.40
CA ILE A 35 8.61 -5.29 -9.34
C ILE A 35 9.24 -6.66 -9.13
N ASP A 36 9.65 -6.96 -7.90
CA ASP A 36 10.12 -8.28 -7.49
C ASP A 36 9.25 -8.76 -6.31
N ALA A 37 8.53 -9.85 -6.51
CA ALA A 37 7.60 -10.39 -5.52
C ALA A 37 8.00 -11.79 -5.06
N SER A 38 7.81 -12.03 -3.76
CA SER A 38 7.89 -13.36 -3.15
C SER A 38 6.74 -13.57 -2.19
N GLY A 39 6.30 -14.81 -2.01
CA GLY A 39 5.16 -15.06 -1.13
C GLY A 39 4.91 -16.55 -0.86
N ILE A 40 3.97 -16.81 0.03
CA ILE A 40 3.51 -18.14 0.39
C ILE A 40 2.16 -18.39 -0.26
N VAL A 41 2.14 -19.31 -1.22
CA VAL A 41 0.91 -19.81 -1.83
C VAL A 41 0.41 -20.97 -0.99
N LEU A 42 -0.84 -20.89 -0.58
CA LEU A 42 -1.52 -21.89 0.27
C LEU A 42 -1.97 -23.09 -0.56
N SER A 43 -2.34 -24.18 0.11
CA SER A 43 -2.88 -25.38 -0.53
C SER A 43 -4.17 -25.13 -1.34
N SER A 44 -4.85 -24.01 -1.09
CA SER A 44 -6.00 -23.59 -1.89
C SER A 44 -5.62 -22.98 -3.25
N GLY A 45 -4.35 -22.62 -3.45
CA GLY A 45 -3.88 -21.86 -4.61
C GLY A 45 -3.95 -20.34 -4.47
N ALA A 46 -4.51 -19.83 -3.36
CA ALA A 46 -4.46 -18.40 -3.00
C ALA A 46 -3.17 -18.08 -2.23
N ASP A 47 -2.69 -16.85 -2.32
CA ASP A 47 -1.60 -16.40 -1.46
C ASP A 47 -2.09 -16.11 -0.03
N GLY A 48 -1.25 -16.46 0.95
CA GLY A 48 -1.48 -16.22 2.37
C GLY A 48 -0.73 -14.98 2.86
N GLN A 49 0.47 -14.76 2.33
CA GLN A 49 1.32 -13.60 2.63
C GLN A 49 2.38 -13.40 1.55
N GLY A 50 2.97 -12.22 1.51
CA GLY A 50 4.08 -11.93 0.63
C GLY A 50 4.80 -10.63 0.95
N ALA A 51 5.89 -10.45 0.20
CA ALA A 51 6.70 -9.24 0.16
C ALA A 51 6.87 -8.80 -1.29
N VAL A 52 6.79 -7.52 -1.55
CA VAL A 52 7.03 -6.94 -2.87
C VAL A 52 8.04 -5.82 -2.76
N ASN A 53 9.10 -5.90 -3.55
CA ASN A 53 10.08 -4.85 -3.71
C ASN A 53 9.80 -4.08 -5.00
N PHE A 54 9.80 -2.76 -4.90
CA PHE A 54 9.63 -1.84 -6.00
C PHE A 54 10.92 -1.05 -6.23
N GLU A 55 11.33 -0.94 -7.48
CA GLU A 55 12.41 -0.06 -7.90
C GLU A 55 11.81 1.16 -8.61
N TYR A 56 12.19 2.34 -8.18
CA TYR A 56 11.88 3.62 -8.80
C TYR A 56 13.18 4.33 -9.21
N GLU A 57 13.08 5.52 -9.76
CA GLU A 57 14.25 6.36 -9.97
C GLU A 57 14.70 7.01 -8.67
N GLY A 58 15.91 6.68 -8.22
CA GLY A 58 16.48 7.25 -7.00
C GLY A 58 15.91 6.73 -5.69
N MET A 59 14.97 5.76 -5.71
CA MET A 59 14.44 5.15 -4.50
C MET A 59 13.99 3.71 -4.72
N ASN A 60 13.84 2.99 -3.64
CA ASN A 60 13.18 1.69 -3.61
C ASN A 60 12.14 1.65 -2.47
N ALA A 61 11.21 0.72 -2.57
CA ALA A 61 10.25 0.47 -1.52
C ALA A 61 10.00 -1.03 -1.35
N THR A 62 9.64 -1.42 -0.13
CA THR A 62 9.23 -2.79 0.19
C THR A 62 7.89 -2.75 0.89
N VAL A 63 6.94 -3.54 0.42
CA VAL A 63 5.66 -3.73 1.09
C VAL A 63 5.53 -5.16 1.55
N LEU A 64 4.93 -5.34 2.72
CA LEU A 64 4.60 -6.63 3.32
C LEU A 64 3.09 -6.74 3.46
N TYR A 65 2.55 -7.90 3.16
CA TYR A 65 1.12 -8.17 3.34
C TYR A 65 0.92 -9.61 3.83
N SER A 66 -0.04 -9.82 4.72
CA SER A 66 -0.33 -11.16 5.25
C SER A 66 -1.76 -11.27 5.79
N LYS A 67 -2.43 -12.38 5.46
CA LYS A 67 -3.68 -12.84 6.09
C LYS A 67 -3.46 -14.01 7.06
N ILE A 68 -2.23 -14.50 7.18
CA ILE A 68 -1.88 -15.66 8.00
C ILE A 68 -0.93 -15.31 9.13
N ALA A 69 -0.41 -14.09 9.17
CA ALA A 69 0.45 -13.59 10.25
C ALA A 69 0.17 -12.12 10.51
N ASN A 70 0.47 -11.66 11.73
CA ASN A 70 0.40 -10.25 12.10
C ASN A 70 1.80 -9.62 12.07
N SER A 71 1.86 -8.32 11.80
CA SER A 71 3.07 -7.51 11.92
C SER A 71 2.87 -6.40 12.93
N SER A 72 3.90 -6.08 13.69
CA SER A 72 3.99 -4.90 14.56
C SER A 72 4.87 -3.80 13.96
N LEU A 73 5.34 -3.97 12.72
CA LEU A 73 6.16 -2.98 12.06
C LEU A 73 5.30 -1.78 11.65
N PRO A 74 5.74 -0.55 11.94
CA PRO A 74 5.11 0.65 11.42
C PRO A 74 5.36 0.76 9.91
N THR A 75 4.61 1.63 9.25
CA THR A 75 4.99 2.11 7.92
C THR A 75 6.00 3.24 8.07
N GLU A 76 7.08 3.21 7.29
CA GLU A 76 8.15 4.21 7.35
C GLU A 76 8.50 4.70 5.95
N ILE A 77 8.68 6.02 5.81
CA ILE A 77 9.25 6.67 4.64
C ILE A 77 10.58 7.29 5.08
N GLN A 78 11.68 6.75 4.55
CA GLN A 78 13.04 7.19 4.87
C GLN A 78 13.49 8.21 3.83
N GLY A 79 13.79 9.43 4.27
CA GLY A 79 14.31 10.51 3.43
C GLY A 79 15.67 11.01 3.89
N GLU A 80 16.33 11.77 3.03
CA GLU A 80 17.64 12.34 3.34
C GLU A 80 17.59 13.36 4.48
N GLU A 81 16.47 14.07 4.63
CA GLU A 81 16.25 15.10 5.65
C GLU A 81 15.60 14.53 6.93
N GLY A 82 15.13 13.29 6.92
CA GLY A 82 14.48 12.65 8.06
C GLY A 82 13.51 11.56 7.65
N ASN A 83 12.87 10.97 8.64
CA ASN A 83 11.93 9.86 8.45
C ASN A 83 10.51 10.26 8.83
N ILE A 84 9.54 9.76 8.07
CA ILE A 84 8.12 9.81 8.43
C ILE A 84 7.69 8.41 8.82
N THR A 85 7.06 8.26 9.98
CA THR A 85 6.45 7.00 10.43
C THR A 85 4.94 7.16 10.57
N LEU A 86 4.21 6.12 10.14
CA LEU A 86 2.77 6.02 10.27
C LEU A 86 2.44 4.76 11.09
N ASP A 87 1.44 4.86 11.93
CA ASP A 87 0.97 3.71 12.74
C ASP A 87 0.41 2.58 11.85
N ARG A 88 -0.38 2.92 10.84
CA ARG A 88 -0.97 2.00 9.87
C ARG A 88 -1.09 2.65 8.50
N ILE A 89 -0.96 1.85 7.45
CA ILE A 89 -1.07 2.36 6.09
C ILE A 89 -2.52 2.40 5.58
N ASN A 90 -3.39 1.55 6.08
CA ASN A 90 -4.77 1.44 5.62
C ASN A 90 -5.73 2.43 6.32
N ILE A 91 -5.46 2.77 7.57
CA ILE A 91 -6.21 3.78 8.35
C ILE A 91 -5.18 4.53 9.18
N ILE A 92 -4.75 5.68 8.68
CA ILE A 92 -3.68 6.48 9.30
C ILE A 92 -4.26 7.26 10.47
N GLY A 93 -3.84 6.94 11.69
CA GLY A 93 -4.21 7.65 12.91
C GLY A 93 -3.11 8.56 13.44
N GLU A 94 -1.86 8.12 13.34
CA GLU A 94 -0.70 8.85 13.83
C GLU A 94 0.36 8.97 12.74
N VAL A 95 0.89 10.19 12.56
CA VAL A 95 2.01 10.48 11.65
C VAL A 95 3.07 11.25 12.41
N LYS A 96 4.30 10.72 12.42
CA LYS A 96 5.44 11.37 13.08
C LYS A 96 6.54 11.65 12.08
N TYR A 97 7.14 12.81 12.20
CA TYR A 97 8.36 13.19 11.49
C TYR A 97 9.54 13.24 12.46
N THR A 98 10.60 12.51 12.14
CA THR A 98 11.86 12.52 12.88
C THR A 98 12.94 13.14 11.98
N PRO A 99 13.38 14.39 12.24
CA PRO A 99 14.38 15.03 11.41
C PRO A 99 15.74 14.31 11.55
N ARG A 100 16.49 14.31 10.46
CA ARG A 100 17.87 13.83 10.46
C ARG A 100 18.75 14.82 11.20
N LEU A 101 19.42 14.36 12.25
CA LEU A 101 20.47 15.15 12.87
C LEU A 101 21.76 15.04 12.04
N ALA A 102 22.39 16.19 11.79
CA ALA A 102 23.73 16.24 11.23
C ALA A 102 24.73 15.69 12.26
N ALA A 103 24.92 14.39 12.27
CA ALA A 103 25.88 13.75 13.17
C ALA A 103 27.24 13.67 12.51
N ALA A 104 28.26 14.24 13.12
CA ALA A 104 29.63 14.13 12.69
C ALA A 104 30.19 12.66 12.70
N SER A 105 29.44 11.70 13.24
CA SER A 105 29.92 10.32 13.43
C SER A 105 28.90 9.20 13.15
N GLY A 106 27.74 9.49 12.63
CA GLY A 106 26.73 8.45 12.32
C GLY A 106 26.09 7.74 13.54
N ARG A 107 26.49 8.10 14.77
CA ARG A 107 26.00 7.56 16.05
C ARG A 107 25.58 8.67 17.01
N GLY A 108 24.89 9.70 16.50
CA GLY A 108 24.33 10.74 17.35
C GLY A 108 23.00 10.29 17.99
N PRO A 109 22.51 11.02 19.03
CA PRO A 109 21.16 10.84 19.51
C PRO A 109 20.18 11.04 18.36
N SER A 110 19.13 10.22 18.27
CA SER A 110 18.03 10.48 17.35
C SER A 110 17.33 11.80 17.73
N ALA A 111 16.92 12.56 16.73
CA ALA A 111 16.09 13.73 16.98
C ALA A 111 14.76 13.29 17.63
N GLU A 112 14.17 14.21 18.38
CA GLU A 112 12.83 13.99 18.93
C GLU A 112 11.82 13.95 17.77
N ALA A 113 10.96 12.94 17.78
CA ALA A 113 9.89 12.80 16.80
C ALA A 113 8.81 13.87 17.04
N GLN A 114 8.42 14.54 15.98
CA GLN A 114 7.38 15.56 15.98
C GLN A 114 6.08 14.92 15.49
N ASP A 115 5.00 15.10 16.23
CA ASP A 115 3.68 14.69 15.78
C ASP A 115 3.19 15.68 14.70
N ILE A 116 2.95 15.17 13.51
CA ILE A 116 2.43 15.92 12.35
C ILE A 116 1.09 15.36 11.88
N SER A 117 0.40 14.60 12.74
CA SER A 117 -0.90 14.01 12.45
C SER A 117 -1.93 15.08 12.13
N VAL A 118 -2.77 14.81 11.14
CA VAL A 118 -3.93 15.65 10.83
C VAL A 118 -5.13 15.10 11.60
N VAL A 119 -5.62 15.87 12.56
CA VAL A 119 -6.83 15.51 13.29
C VAL A 119 -8.04 15.70 12.39
N THR A 120 -8.80 14.64 12.19
CA THR A 120 -10.06 14.67 11.45
C THR A 120 -11.22 14.45 12.43
N ASP A 121 -12.35 15.13 12.21
CA ASP A 121 -13.58 14.98 13.00
C ASP A 121 -14.57 13.99 12.36
N LYS A 122 -14.19 13.37 11.26
CA LYS A 122 -14.99 12.43 10.47
C LYS A 122 -14.30 11.06 10.42
N ASP A 123 -15.11 10.03 10.22
CA ASP A 123 -14.63 8.68 9.94
C ASP A 123 -14.04 8.57 8.50
N GLU A 124 -13.34 7.48 8.25
CA GLU A 124 -12.67 7.23 6.95
C GLU A 124 -13.65 7.18 5.78
N TYR A 125 -14.87 6.72 5.98
CA TYR A 125 -15.89 6.61 4.92
C TYR A 125 -16.52 7.94 4.54
N TYR A 126 -16.47 8.93 5.44
CA TYR A 126 -17.03 10.25 5.16
C TYR A 126 -16.39 10.92 3.95
N TYR A 127 -15.07 10.88 3.87
CA TYR A 127 -14.33 11.55 2.78
C TYR A 127 -14.56 10.88 1.43
N GLU A 128 -14.63 9.55 1.41
CA GLU A 128 -14.97 8.78 0.22
C GLU A 128 -16.37 9.15 -0.28
N MET A 129 -17.35 9.15 0.61
CA MET A 129 -18.73 9.45 0.26
C MET A 129 -18.93 10.91 -0.15
N ALA A 130 -18.26 11.86 0.52
CA ALA A 130 -18.33 13.27 0.18
C ALA A 130 -17.77 13.53 -1.24
N GLU A 131 -16.59 12.99 -1.55
CA GLU A 131 -16.00 13.08 -2.88
C GLU A 131 -16.92 12.45 -3.95
N PHE A 132 -17.47 11.28 -3.69
CA PHE A 132 -18.39 10.61 -4.62
C PHE A 132 -19.63 11.46 -4.90
N ILE A 133 -20.26 12.02 -3.87
CA ILE A 133 -21.42 12.89 -4.02
C ILE A 133 -21.08 14.13 -4.84
N ASP A 134 -19.95 14.79 -4.55
CA ASP A 134 -19.50 15.98 -5.28
C ASP A 134 -19.22 15.68 -6.76
N LEU A 135 -18.63 14.54 -7.07
CA LEU A 135 -18.41 14.10 -8.45
C LEU A 135 -19.74 13.92 -9.20
N VAL A 136 -20.70 13.25 -8.57
CA VAL A 136 -22.03 13.03 -9.17
C VAL A 136 -22.76 14.36 -9.41
N LEU A 137 -22.79 15.25 -8.41
CA LEU A 137 -23.46 16.55 -8.51
C LEU A 137 -22.80 17.48 -9.53
N SER A 138 -21.47 17.41 -9.67
CA SER A 138 -20.72 18.21 -10.65
C SER A 138 -20.64 17.60 -12.05
N GLY A 139 -21.21 16.40 -12.25
CA GLY A 139 -21.19 15.68 -13.52
C GLY A 139 -19.79 15.17 -13.93
N LYS A 140 -18.85 15.12 -12.99
CA LYS A 140 -17.51 14.54 -13.20
C LYS A 140 -17.59 13.02 -13.17
N ARG A 141 -16.66 12.36 -13.89
CA ARG A 141 -16.65 10.91 -14.06
C ARG A 141 -15.49 10.22 -13.35
N GLN A 142 -14.57 10.98 -12.79
CA GLN A 142 -13.47 10.45 -11.97
C GLN A 142 -13.03 11.47 -10.93
N SER A 143 -12.49 10.97 -9.84
CA SER A 143 -11.87 11.76 -8.79
C SER A 143 -10.52 12.35 -9.26
N GLY A 144 -10.20 13.54 -8.75
CA GLY A 144 -8.86 14.12 -8.90
C GLY A 144 -7.84 13.49 -7.95
N ILE A 145 -8.31 12.82 -6.89
CA ILE A 145 -7.47 12.15 -5.89
C ILE A 145 -7.30 10.68 -6.24
N ASN A 146 -8.42 9.97 -6.43
CA ASN A 146 -8.44 8.56 -6.84
C ASN A 146 -8.79 8.46 -8.34
N SER A 147 -7.80 8.65 -9.20
CA SER A 147 -7.99 8.63 -10.64
C SER A 147 -8.14 7.20 -11.17
N HIS A 148 -8.76 7.06 -12.36
CA HIS A 148 -8.79 5.78 -13.08
C HIS A 148 -7.37 5.28 -13.39
N GLU A 149 -6.42 6.19 -13.64
CA GLU A 149 -5.03 5.84 -13.90
C GLU A 149 -4.37 5.20 -12.67
N HIS A 150 -4.54 5.78 -11.47
CA HIS A 150 -4.04 5.18 -10.22
C HIS A 150 -4.61 3.79 -9.99
N SER A 151 -5.92 3.61 -10.22
CA SER A 151 -6.57 2.31 -10.09
C SER A 151 -6.02 1.29 -11.09
N LEU A 152 -5.82 1.70 -12.35
CA LEU A 152 -5.26 0.82 -13.38
C LEU A 152 -3.82 0.42 -13.05
N ILE A 153 -2.95 1.37 -12.71
CA ILE A 153 -1.55 1.07 -12.32
C ILE A 153 -1.51 0.12 -11.13
N THR A 154 -2.37 0.33 -10.13
CA THR A 154 -2.45 -0.53 -8.95
C THR A 154 -2.81 -1.97 -9.33
N LEU A 155 -3.82 -2.16 -10.18
CA LEU A 155 -4.21 -3.49 -10.65
C LEU A 155 -3.12 -4.15 -11.50
N GLU A 156 -2.46 -3.42 -12.38
CA GLU A 156 -1.34 -3.94 -13.18
C GLU A 156 -0.16 -4.40 -12.30
N ILE A 157 0.14 -3.68 -11.22
CA ILE A 157 1.12 -4.09 -10.21
C ILE A 157 0.69 -5.40 -9.52
N ILE A 158 -0.57 -5.47 -9.09
CA ILE A 158 -1.12 -6.65 -8.44
C ILE A 158 -1.10 -7.85 -9.39
N ASP A 159 -1.44 -7.67 -10.65
CA ASP A 159 -1.39 -8.73 -11.66
C ASP A 159 0.04 -9.22 -11.91
N GLU A 160 1.02 -8.31 -11.94
CA GLU A 160 2.43 -8.69 -12.05
C GLU A 160 2.90 -9.49 -10.82
N VAL A 161 2.52 -9.07 -9.60
CA VAL A 161 2.82 -9.82 -8.37
C VAL A 161 2.21 -11.23 -8.44
N ARG A 162 0.94 -11.35 -8.82
CA ARG A 162 0.26 -12.64 -8.97
C ARG A 162 0.96 -13.51 -10.00
N ARG A 163 1.37 -12.94 -11.13
CA ARG A 163 2.11 -13.63 -12.19
C ARG A 163 3.43 -14.21 -11.66
N GLN A 164 4.18 -13.45 -10.88
CA GLN A 164 5.44 -13.91 -10.28
C GLN A 164 5.23 -15.02 -9.24
N LEU A 165 4.13 -14.96 -8.48
CA LEU A 165 3.75 -15.99 -7.51
C LEU A 165 3.09 -17.24 -8.14
N GLY A 166 2.80 -17.22 -9.44
CA GLY A 166 2.11 -18.30 -10.14
C GLY A 166 0.63 -18.40 -9.79
N ILE A 167 0.01 -17.36 -9.26
CA ILE A 167 -1.40 -17.32 -8.89
C ILE A 167 -2.24 -17.01 -10.13
N ARG A 168 -3.20 -17.90 -10.40
CA ARG A 168 -4.15 -17.76 -11.51
C ARG A 168 -5.58 -17.88 -11.00
N TYR A 169 -6.43 -16.97 -11.46
CA TYR A 169 -7.86 -17.02 -11.17
C TYR A 169 -8.65 -17.50 -12.39
N PRO A 170 -9.88 -17.99 -12.20
CA PRO A 170 -10.73 -18.39 -13.33
C PRO A 170 -10.99 -17.26 -14.34
N ALA A 171 -10.98 -16.00 -13.86
CA ALA A 171 -11.16 -14.82 -14.71
C ALA A 171 -9.95 -14.50 -15.61
N ASP A 172 -8.75 -15.04 -15.31
CA ASP A 172 -7.51 -14.82 -16.09
C ASP A 172 -7.45 -15.68 -17.39
N ARG A 173 -8.56 -16.28 -17.78
CA ARG A 173 -8.64 -17.15 -18.97
C ARG A 173 -8.89 -16.29 -20.22
N TYR A 174 -7.84 -15.62 -20.68
CA TYR A 174 -7.79 -15.05 -22.03
C TYR A 174 -6.44 -15.32 -22.69
#